data_d16ffba30b773369c56a4332547d5087
#
_entry.id   d16ffba30b773369c56a4332547d5087
#
_cell.length_a   1.000
_cell.length_b   1.000
_cell.length_c   1.000
_cell.angle_alpha   90.00
_cell.angle_beta   90.00
_cell.angle_gamma   90.00
#
_symmetry.space_group_name_H-M   'P 1'
#
loop_
_entity.id
_entity.type
_entity.pdbx_description
1 polymer ?
#
loop_
_entity_poly.entity_id
_entity_poly.type
_entity_poly.pdbx_seq_one_letter_code
_entity_poly.pdbx_strand_id
1 'polypeptide(L)'
;MAKKKTKTAPKKKHVDNPNVIGLHSEVTEQPITQTLEQNYMPYAMSTNVSRAFPEIDGFKPSHRKLLYTMYKMGLLNGARQKSANIVGQTMKLNPHGDAAIYETMVRLATGNEALLAPFVESKGNFGKYYSGDLSYAA
;
A
#
# COMPACT_ATOMS: atom_id res chain seq x y z
N MET A 1 16.05 -42.56 15.32
CA MET A 1 14.94 -42.72 14.35
C MET A 1 13.75 -41.89 14.80
N ALA A 2 13.51 -40.75 14.17
CA ALA A 2 12.42 -39.83 14.51
C ALA A 2 11.12 -40.30 13.85
N LYS A 3 10.09 -40.59 14.67
CA LYS A 3 8.75 -40.97 14.19
C LYS A 3 8.11 -39.78 13.48
N LYS A 4 7.89 -39.91 12.17
CA LYS A 4 7.10 -39.00 11.36
C LYS A 4 5.68 -38.96 11.91
N LYS A 5 5.26 -37.84 12.52
CA LYS A 5 3.85 -37.60 12.88
C LYS A 5 3.06 -37.48 11.58
N THR A 6 2.25 -38.47 11.29
CA THR A 6 1.23 -38.43 10.23
C THR A 6 0.23 -37.34 10.59
N LYS A 7 0.14 -36.30 9.77
CA LYS A 7 -0.92 -35.30 9.87
C LYS A 7 -2.25 -35.98 9.56
N THR A 8 -3.07 -36.19 10.58
CA THR A 8 -4.46 -36.66 10.40
C THR A 8 -5.24 -35.61 9.64
N ALA A 9 -5.90 -35.99 8.57
CA ALA A 9 -6.78 -35.12 7.83
C ALA A 9 -7.93 -34.63 8.74
N PRO A 10 -8.39 -33.37 8.61
CA PRO A 10 -9.45 -32.82 9.44
C PRO A 10 -10.74 -33.62 9.25
N LYS A 11 -11.38 -33.97 10.36
CA LYS A 11 -12.68 -34.67 10.34
C LYS A 11 -13.75 -33.68 9.88
N LYS A 12 -14.47 -34.05 8.80
CA LYS A 12 -15.58 -33.26 8.28
C LYS A 12 -16.83 -33.53 9.12
N LYS A 13 -17.40 -32.49 9.74
CA LYS A 13 -18.69 -32.53 10.39
C LYS A 13 -19.72 -31.80 9.54
N HIS A 14 -20.80 -32.49 9.16
CA HIS A 14 -21.94 -31.87 8.52
C HIS A 14 -22.80 -31.21 9.61
N VAL A 15 -22.98 -29.89 9.52
CA VAL A 15 -23.87 -29.14 10.41
C VAL A 15 -25.05 -28.65 9.58
N ASP A 16 -26.20 -29.32 9.78
CA ASP A 16 -27.47 -28.88 9.21
C ASP A 16 -27.96 -27.66 10.01
N ASN A 17 -27.86 -26.49 9.44
CA ASN A 17 -28.45 -25.28 10.01
C ASN A 17 -29.74 -24.96 9.27
N PRO A 18 -30.94 -25.18 9.89
CA PRO A 18 -32.24 -25.02 9.22
C PRO A 18 -32.56 -23.56 8.85
N ASN A 19 -31.78 -22.60 9.35
CA ASN A 19 -32.00 -21.18 9.08
C ASN A 19 -31.21 -20.64 7.88
N VAL A 20 -30.41 -21.49 7.21
CA VAL A 20 -29.63 -21.08 6.02
C VAL A 20 -30.23 -21.71 4.77
N ILE A 21 -31.04 -20.93 4.07
CA ILE A 21 -31.66 -21.35 2.83
C ILE A 21 -30.60 -21.41 1.73
N GLY A 22 -30.32 -22.60 1.20
CA GLY A 22 -29.57 -22.82 -0.04
C GLY A 22 -28.06 -22.93 0.07
N LEU A 23 -27.46 -22.93 1.27
CA LEU A 23 -26.02 -23.14 1.45
C LEU A 23 -25.78 -24.45 2.22
N HIS A 24 -25.48 -25.51 1.48
CA HIS A 24 -24.83 -26.68 2.06
C HIS A 24 -23.34 -26.34 2.29
N SER A 25 -23.03 -25.70 3.39
CA SER A 25 -21.65 -25.44 3.77
C SER A 25 -21.09 -26.62 4.57
N GLU A 26 -19.99 -27.18 4.07
CA GLU A 26 -19.26 -28.21 4.79
C GLU A 26 -18.40 -27.53 5.87
N VAL A 27 -18.69 -27.80 7.13
CA VAL A 27 -17.91 -27.28 8.26
C VAL A 27 -16.76 -28.22 8.55
N THR A 28 -15.54 -27.72 8.38
CA THR A 28 -14.32 -28.44 8.71
C THR A 28 -13.73 -27.93 10.02
N GLU A 29 -13.39 -28.85 10.93
CA GLU A 29 -12.65 -28.50 12.14
C GLU A 29 -11.17 -28.29 11.78
N GLN A 30 -10.66 -27.10 12.05
CA GLN A 30 -9.28 -26.72 11.78
C GLN A 30 -8.65 -26.08 13.01
N PRO A 31 -7.41 -26.46 13.40
CA PRO A 31 -6.70 -25.78 14.48
C PRO A 31 -6.49 -24.29 14.16
N ILE A 32 -6.62 -23.44 15.17
CA ILE A 32 -6.45 -21.99 15.03
C ILE A 32 -5.07 -21.62 14.45
N THR A 33 -4.04 -22.37 14.81
CA THR A 33 -2.69 -22.17 14.28
C THR A 33 -2.64 -22.36 12.76
N GLN A 34 -3.30 -23.41 12.26
CA GLN A 34 -3.37 -23.66 10.82
C GLN A 34 -4.21 -22.60 10.10
N THR A 35 -5.28 -22.13 10.71
CA THR A 35 -6.10 -21.03 10.16
C THR A 35 -5.28 -19.74 10.06
N LEU A 36 -4.49 -19.42 11.08
CA LEU A 36 -3.62 -18.26 11.08
C LEU A 36 -2.53 -18.37 10.00
N GLU A 37 -1.88 -19.52 9.88
CA GLU A 37 -0.87 -19.75 8.85
C GLU A 37 -1.45 -19.62 7.42
N GLN A 38 -2.61 -20.18 7.17
CA GLN A 38 -3.21 -20.20 5.84
C GLN A 38 -3.88 -18.88 5.45
N ASN A 39 -4.50 -18.18 6.38
CA ASN A 39 -5.29 -16.98 6.08
C ASN A 39 -4.58 -15.69 6.46
N TYR A 40 -3.91 -15.63 7.60
CA TYR A 40 -3.28 -14.40 8.08
C TYR A 40 -1.90 -14.17 7.46
N MET A 41 -1.09 -15.20 7.27
CA MET A 41 0.25 -15.03 6.68
C MET A 41 0.22 -14.46 5.26
N PRO A 42 -0.66 -14.94 4.35
CA PRO A 42 -0.78 -14.31 3.03
C PRO A 42 -1.20 -12.84 3.10
N TYR A 43 -2.10 -12.49 4.03
CA TYR A 43 -2.47 -11.10 4.26
C TYR A 43 -1.30 -10.25 4.75
N ALA A 44 -0.57 -10.71 5.76
CA ALA A 44 0.59 -10.01 6.30
C ALA A 44 1.69 -9.82 5.24
N MET A 45 1.99 -10.86 4.46
CA MET A 45 2.93 -10.79 3.34
C MET A 45 2.47 -9.81 2.26
N SER A 46 1.21 -9.86 1.89
CA SER A 46 0.64 -8.93 0.91
C SER A 46 0.76 -7.48 1.36
N THR A 47 0.45 -7.19 2.63
CA THR A 47 0.57 -5.84 3.19
C THR A 47 2.02 -5.36 3.20
N ASN A 48 2.94 -6.22 3.57
CA ASN A 48 4.36 -5.89 3.59
C ASN A 48 4.88 -5.58 2.17
N VAL A 49 4.64 -6.47 1.22
CA VAL A 49 5.14 -6.34 -0.16
C VAL A 49 4.47 -5.19 -0.90
N SER A 50 3.16 -5.00 -0.73
CA SER A 50 2.40 -3.99 -1.49
C SER A 50 2.42 -2.59 -0.88
N ARG A 51 2.86 -2.43 0.36
CA ARG A 51 2.75 -1.16 1.08
C ARG A 51 4.00 -0.76 1.87
N ALA A 52 4.52 -1.65 2.72
CA ALA A 52 5.48 -1.28 3.75
C ALA A 52 6.92 -1.29 3.27
N PHE A 53 7.32 -2.31 2.51
CA PHE A 53 8.70 -2.44 2.08
C PHE A 53 9.00 -1.67 0.79
N PRO A 54 10.10 -0.89 0.78
CA PRO A 54 10.64 -0.35 -0.45
C PRO A 54 11.28 -1.47 -1.28
N GLU A 55 11.32 -1.29 -2.59
CA GLU A 55 12.12 -2.13 -3.47
C GLU A 55 13.61 -1.74 -3.40
N ILE A 56 14.45 -2.42 -4.19
CA ILE A 56 15.91 -2.23 -4.21
C ILE A 56 16.33 -0.78 -4.51
N ASP A 57 15.48 -0.03 -5.21
CA ASP A 57 15.68 1.40 -5.53
C ASP A 57 15.20 2.35 -4.42
N GLY A 58 14.71 1.84 -3.30
CA GLY A 58 14.21 2.60 -2.16
C GLY A 58 12.80 3.14 -2.30
N PHE A 59 12.12 2.92 -3.42
CA PHE A 59 10.75 3.40 -3.62
C PHE A 59 9.72 2.40 -3.13
N LYS A 60 8.75 2.92 -2.39
CA LYS A 60 7.52 2.20 -2.05
C LYS A 60 6.52 2.28 -3.21
N PRO A 61 5.53 1.38 -3.28
CA PRO A 61 4.51 1.39 -4.34
C PRO A 61 3.76 2.73 -4.47
N SER A 62 3.55 3.46 -3.37
CA SER A 62 2.93 4.78 -3.39
C SER A 62 3.78 5.82 -4.15
N HIS A 63 5.11 5.82 -3.92
CA HIS A 63 6.04 6.67 -4.64
C HIS A 63 6.03 6.39 -6.14
N ARG A 64 6.03 5.10 -6.52
CA ARG A 64 5.97 4.69 -7.92
C ARG A 64 4.71 5.14 -8.63
N LYS A 65 3.55 4.99 -7.97
CA LYS A 65 2.26 5.44 -8.53
C LYS A 65 2.26 6.94 -8.79
N LEU A 66 2.81 7.73 -7.89
CA LEU A 66 2.92 9.17 -8.03
C LEU A 66 3.85 9.54 -9.21
N LEU A 67 5.07 9.00 -9.23
CA LEU A 67 6.04 9.26 -10.30
C LEU A 67 5.54 8.78 -11.65
N TYR A 68 4.88 7.62 -11.71
CA TYR A 68 4.26 7.12 -12.93
C TYR A 68 3.16 8.04 -13.43
N THR A 69 2.32 8.58 -12.54
CA THR A 69 1.29 9.55 -12.93
C THR A 69 1.92 10.81 -13.51
N MET A 70 2.97 11.34 -12.87
CA MET A 70 3.68 12.51 -13.37
C MET A 70 4.34 12.24 -14.75
N TYR A 71 4.92 11.06 -14.93
CA TYR A 71 5.44 10.62 -16.22
C TYR A 71 4.35 10.57 -17.29
N LYS A 72 3.21 9.95 -16.98
CA LYS A 72 2.06 9.85 -17.90
C LYS A 72 1.46 11.21 -18.26
N MET A 73 1.55 12.19 -17.36
CA MET A 73 1.15 13.58 -17.61
C MET A 73 2.19 14.37 -18.42
N GLY A 74 3.33 13.78 -18.79
CA GLY A 74 4.37 14.42 -19.57
C GLY A 74 5.18 15.47 -18.81
N LEU A 75 5.27 15.37 -17.48
CA LEU A 75 5.91 16.38 -16.63
C LEU A 75 7.44 16.27 -16.58
N LEU A 76 8.05 15.27 -17.22
CA LEU A 76 9.51 15.15 -17.27
C LEU A 76 10.19 16.39 -17.91
N ASN A 77 9.64 16.84 -19.02
CA ASN A 77 10.16 17.99 -19.78
C ASN A 77 9.05 19.02 -20.05
N GLY A 78 7.90 18.86 -19.43
CA GLY A 78 6.72 19.69 -19.66
C GLY A 78 6.62 20.88 -18.72
N ALA A 79 5.58 21.69 -18.94
CA ALA A 79 5.27 22.79 -18.05
C ALA A 79 4.82 22.28 -16.67
N ARG A 80 5.23 23.02 -15.63
CA ARG A 80 4.81 22.73 -14.25
C ARG A 80 3.30 22.73 -14.12
N GLN A 81 2.77 21.79 -13.37
CA GLN A 81 1.35 21.64 -13.08
C GLN A 81 1.08 21.95 -11.59
N LYS A 82 -0.16 22.32 -11.29
CA LYS A 82 -0.59 22.49 -9.91
C LYS A 82 -0.53 21.14 -9.18
N SER A 83 0.00 21.11 -7.97
CA SER A 83 0.09 19.90 -7.14
C SER A 83 -1.27 19.21 -6.93
N ALA A 84 -2.33 19.98 -6.74
CA ALA A 84 -3.70 19.46 -6.63
C ALA A 84 -4.14 18.64 -7.86
N ASN A 85 -3.74 19.04 -9.08
CA ASN A 85 -4.05 18.29 -10.29
C ASN A 85 -3.29 16.95 -10.33
N ILE A 86 -2.02 16.96 -9.96
CA ILE A 86 -1.19 15.75 -9.90
C ILE A 86 -1.76 14.78 -8.87
N VAL A 87 -2.11 15.27 -7.68
CA VAL A 87 -2.73 14.46 -6.62
C VAL A 87 -4.04 13.86 -7.10
N GLY A 88 -4.92 14.65 -7.71
CA GLY A 88 -6.21 14.17 -8.24
C GLY A 88 -6.06 13.09 -9.32
N GLN A 89 -5.05 13.21 -10.21
CA GLN A 89 -4.77 12.15 -11.19
C GLN A 89 -4.18 10.90 -10.55
N THR A 90 -3.35 11.07 -9.51
CA THR A 90 -2.76 9.94 -8.77
C THR A 90 -3.80 9.15 -7.99
N MET A 91 -4.85 9.79 -7.49
CA MET A 91 -5.96 9.13 -6.80
C MET A 91 -6.67 8.08 -7.66
N LYS A 92 -6.63 8.18 -8.98
CA LYS A 92 -7.16 7.15 -9.89
C LYS A 92 -6.41 5.83 -9.80
N LEU A 93 -5.13 5.87 -9.44
CA LEU A 93 -4.27 4.68 -9.24
C LEU A 93 -4.14 4.28 -7.78
N ASN A 94 -4.35 5.22 -6.88
CA ASN A 94 -4.21 5.04 -5.45
C ASN A 94 -5.42 5.64 -4.74
N PRO A 95 -6.52 4.87 -4.55
CA PRO A 95 -7.78 5.35 -3.98
C PRO A 95 -7.71 5.55 -2.47
N HIS A 96 -6.65 6.18 -1.98
CA HIS A 96 -6.47 6.63 -0.61
C HIS A 96 -6.63 8.15 -0.54
N GLY A 97 -6.69 8.70 0.66
CA GLY A 97 -6.88 10.14 0.85
C GLY A 97 -5.82 10.99 0.14
N ASP A 98 -6.22 12.14 -0.35
CA ASP A 98 -5.39 13.13 -1.04
C ASP A 98 -4.21 13.61 -0.19
N ALA A 99 -4.40 13.77 1.12
CA ALA A 99 -3.37 14.20 2.05
C ALA A 99 -2.14 13.29 2.02
N ALA A 100 -2.32 11.96 2.04
CA ALA A 100 -1.22 11.00 2.01
C ALA A 100 -0.42 11.07 0.70
N ILE A 101 -1.11 11.31 -0.41
CA ILE A 101 -0.46 11.48 -1.73
C ILE A 101 0.32 12.79 -1.76
N TYR A 102 -0.27 13.86 -1.22
CA TYR A 102 0.37 15.17 -1.14
C TYR A 102 1.62 15.13 -0.26
N GLU A 103 1.56 14.53 0.93
CA GLU A 103 2.74 14.35 1.80
C GLU A 103 3.84 13.54 1.10
N THR A 104 3.47 12.49 0.38
CA THR A 104 4.43 11.73 -0.43
C THR A 104 5.11 12.60 -1.48
N MET A 105 4.34 13.45 -2.16
CA MET A 105 4.89 14.38 -3.15
C MET A 105 5.83 15.40 -2.51
N VAL A 106 5.48 15.94 -1.35
CA VAL A 106 6.32 16.87 -0.59
C VAL A 106 7.64 16.20 -0.21
N ARG A 107 7.62 14.97 0.28
CA ARG A 107 8.84 14.21 0.60
C ARG A 107 9.74 13.99 -0.61
N LEU A 108 9.18 13.77 -1.78
CA LEU A 108 9.95 13.63 -3.02
C LEU A 108 10.47 14.97 -3.57
N ALA A 109 9.88 16.08 -3.16
CA ALA A 109 10.27 17.42 -3.55
C ALA A 109 11.29 18.06 -2.60
N THR A 110 11.31 17.63 -1.33
CA THR A 110 12.23 18.13 -0.31
C THR A 110 13.41 17.17 -0.15
N GLY A 111 14.60 17.60 -0.54
CA GLY A 111 15.83 16.79 -0.44
C GLY A 111 16.45 16.73 0.96
N ASN A 112 15.79 17.26 1.99
CA ASN A 112 16.46 17.48 3.29
C ASN A 112 16.31 16.32 4.29
N GLU A 113 15.40 15.38 4.08
CA GLU A 113 15.13 14.34 5.07
C GLU A 113 15.70 12.96 4.68
N ALA A 114 15.21 12.40 3.59
CA ALA A 114 15.51 11.02 3.20
C ALA A 114 16.21 10.91 1.83
N LEU A 115 16.23 11.98 1.06
CA LEU A 115 16.72 11.98 -0.31
C LEU A 115 17.98 12.84 -0.43
N LEU A 116 18.99 12.32 -1.08
CA LEU A 116 20.21 13.07 -1.43
C LEU A 116 19.91 14.18 -2.44
N ALA A 117 18.92 13.96 -3.30
CA ALA A 117 18.46 14.93 -4.27
C ALA A 117 16.94 14.82 -4.46
N PRO A 118 16.22 15.93 -4.68
CA PRO A 118 14.80 15.89 -4.90
C PRO A 118 14.48 15.24 -6.25
N PHE A 119 13.50 14.34 -6.26
CA PHE A 119 13.00 13.72 -7.50
C PHE A 119 11.92 14.57 -8.18
N VAL A 120 11.30 15.47 -7.45
CA VAL A 120 10.24 16.35 -7.93
C VAL A 120 10.74 17.79 -7.83
N GLU A 121 10.79 18.50 -8.95
CA GLU A 121 11.09 19.92 -8.94
C GLU A 121 9.87 20.72 -8.50
N SER A 122 9.97 21.36 -7.36
CA SER A 122 8.88 22.13 -6.75
C SER A 122 9.09 23.63 -6.90
N LYS A 123 7.96 24.35 -7.08
CA LYS A 123 7.90 25.81 -7.00
C LYS A 123 6.79 26.16 -6.04
N GLY A 124 7.14 26.60 -4.86
CA GLY A 124 6.18 26.94 -3.80
C GLY A 124 6.76 26.72 -2.41
N ASN A 125 5.95 26.89 -1.38
CA ASN A 125 6.34 26.66 0.00
C ASN A 125 5.95 25.24 0.42
N PHE A 126 6.91 24.35 0.49
CA PHE A 126 6.73 22.96 0.95
C PHE A 126 7.24 22.74 2.39
N GLY A 127 7.31 23.81 3.15
CA GLY A 127 7.92 23.80 4.48
C GLY A 127 9.45 23.93 4.43
N LYS A 128 10.02 24.18 5.58
CA LYS A 128 11.46 24.27 5.79
C LYS A 128 11.82 23.35 6.94
N TYR A 129 13.10 23.00 7.04
CA TYR A 129 13.61 22.15 8.11
C TYR A 129 13.22 22.65 9.51
N TYR A 130 13.09 23.96 9.69
CA TYR A 130 12.74 24.61 10.97
C TYR A 130 11.30 25.13 11.05
N SER A 131 10.52 24.97 10.03
CA SER A 131 9.13 25.43 9.98
C SER A 131 8.27 24.42 9.23
N GLY A 132 7.36 23.77 9.95
CA GLY A 132 6.44 22.80 9.40
C GLY A 132 5.26 23.38 8.62
N ASP A 133 5.30 24.65 8.27
CA ASP A 133 4.24 25.33 7.54
C ASP A 133 4.19 24.87 6.08
N LEU A 134 3.41 23.83 5.85
CA LEU A 134 3.10 23.28 4.53
C LEU A 134 1.94 24.10 3.92
N SER A 135 2.18 24.74 2.81
CA SER A 135 1.12 25.36 2.04
C SER A 135 0.47 24.31 1.13
N TYR A 136 -0.68 23.79 1.54
CA TYR A 136 -1.44 22.78 0.78
C TYR A 136 -2.00 23.29 -0.56
N ALA A 137 -1.96 24.54 -0.83
CA ALA A 137 -2.65 25.17 -1.98
C ALA A 137 -1.75 25.51 -3.17
N ALA A 138 -0.49 25.25 -3.06
CA ALA A 138 0.42 25.54 -4.19
C ALA A 138 0.38 24.45 -5.27
#